data_297c7e0081b6af4e5edf509a82dd1ee5
#
_entry.id   297c7e0081b6af4e5edf509a82dd1ee5
#
_cell.length_a   1.000
_cell.length_b   1.000
_cell.length_c   1.000
_cell.angle_alpha   90.00
_cell.angle_beta   90.00
_cell.angle_gamma   90.00
#
_symmetry.space_group_name_H-M   'P 1'
#
loop_
_entity.id
_entity.type
_entity.pdbx_description
1 polymer ?
#
loop_
_entity_poly.entity_id
_entity_poly.type
_entity_poly.pdbx_seq_one_letter_code
_entity_poly.pdbx_strand_id
1 'polypeptide(L)'
;MLLAAHAAGVDLERASAALAYIEAPAGRGRRENLRVAEGQITLIDESYNANPASMQAALDLLGSARVSDVGRRIAVLGDMLELGAQSIALHSGLADHIERNSVDVVFAAGNHMRHLFDALPERIRGAWAPRASELHAPVIEAIHGGDIVMVKGSNGSRMGPLVAALRDHFRARPASAEG
;
A
#
# COMPACT_ATOMS: atom_id res chain seq x y z
N MET A 1 17.28 15.36 5.80
CA MET A 1 17.78 15.06 7.16
C MET A 1 19.30 14.95 7.21
N LEU A 2 19.97 14.07 6.44
CA LEU A 2 21.44 13.91 6.49
C LEU A 2 22.21 15.21 6.18
N LEU A 3 21.78 16.01 5.21
CA LEU A 3 22.39 17.32 4.91
C LEU A 3 22.27 18.31 6.08
N ALA A 4 21.14 18.33 6.78
CA ALA A 4 20.97 19.18 7.96
C ALA A 4 21.85 18.71 9.13
N ALA A 5 22.00 17.40 9.34
CA ALA A 5 22.87 16.82 10.33
C ALA A 5 24.35 17.16 10.03
N HIS A 6 24.75 17.07 8.77
CA HIS A 6 26.09 17.45 8.32
C HIS A 6 26.37 18.94 8.53
N ALA A 7 25.44 19.81 8.18
CA ALA A 7 25.54 21.25 8.41
C ALA A 7 25.62 21.61 9.91
N ALA A 8 25.08 20.78 10.78
CA ALA A 8 25.19 20.89 12.23
C ALA A 8 26.44 20.23 12.83
N GLY A 9 27.39 19.77 11.98
CA GLY A 9 28.64 19.15 12.42
C GLY A 9 28.51 17.70 12.90
N VAL A 10 27.39 17.03 12.61
CA VAL A 10 27.19 15.62 12.95
C VAL A 10 27.87 14.75 11.90
N ASP A 11 28.59 13.72 12.36
CA ASP A 11 29.20 12.72 11.49
C ASP A 11 28.13 11.97 10.68
N LEU A 12 28.33 11.88 9.35
CA LEU A 12 27.33 11.29 8.45
C LEU A 12 27.13 9.79 8.64
N GLU A 13 28.17 9.05 9.02
CA GLU A 13 28.06 7.60 9.27
C GLU A 13 27.22 7.35 10.53
N ARG A 14 27.48 8.11 11.60
CA ARG A 14 26.69 8.04 12.83
C ARG A 14 25.24 8.49 12.59
N ALA A 15 25.02 9.54 11.80
CA ALA A 15 23.69 10.01 11.45
C ALA A 15 22.94 8.96 10.61
N SER A 16 23.63 8.33 9.65
CA SER A 16 23.06 7.26 8.81
C SER A 16 22.71 6.03 9.64
N ALA A 17 23.61 5.60 10.52
CA ALA A 17 23.35 4.47 11.43
C ALA A 17 22.16 4.74 12.36
N ALA A 18 22.02 5.97 12.87
CA ALA A 18 20.86 6.36 13.71
C ALA A 18 19.55 6.32 12.93
N LEU A 19 19.56 6.65 11.62
CA LEU A 19 18.36 6.58 10.78
C LEU A 19 17.85 5.13 10.59
N ALA A 20 18.72 4.14 10.65
CA ALA A 20 18.36 2.73 10.54
C ALA A 20 17.45 2.25 11.70
N TYR A 21 17.50 2.94 12.84
CA TYR A 21 16.67 2.62 14.01
C TYR A 21 15.36 3.43 14.08
N ILE A 22 15.13 4.34 13.12
CA ILE A 22 13.89 5.11 13.09
C ILE A 22 12.81 4.26 12.42
N GLU A 23 11.85 3.80 13.21
CA GLU A 23 10.64 3.18 12.65
C GLU A 23 9.78 4.23 11.94
N ALA A 24 9.29 3.88 10.74
CA ALA A 24 8.33 4.72 10.05
C ALA A 24 7.06 4.87 10.91
N PRO A 25 6.53 6.08 11.09
CA PRO A 25 5.26 6.27 11.75
C PRO A 25 4.14 5.48 11.06
N ALA A 26 3.08 5.13 11.79
CA ALA A 26 1.92 4.47 11.22
C ALA A 26 1.38 5.23 10.01
N GLY A 27 1.07 4.51 8.94
CA GLY A 27 0.55 5.08 7.70
C GLY A 27 1.57 5.79 6.80
N ARG A 28 2.86 5.75 7.12
CA ARG A 28 3.93 6.42 6.37
C ARG A 28 5.08 5.50 5.97
N GLY A 29 4.74 4.41 5.26
CA GLY A 29 5.73 3.47 4.74
C GLY A 29 6.15 2.37 5.72
N ARG A 30 5.41 2.18 6.81
CA ARG A 30 5.66 1.08 7.74
C ARG A 30 5.47 -0.25 7.04
N ARG A 31 6.49 -1.11 7.12
CA ARG A 31 6.47 -2.47 6.57
C ARG A 31 6.36 -3.48 7.70
N GLU A 32 5.48 -4.45 7.53
CA GLU A 32 5.27 -5.53 8.48
C GLU A 32 5.12 -6.85 7.74
N ASN A 33 5.76 -7.90 8.27
CA ASN A 33 5.52 -9.26 7.79
C ASN A 33 4.41 -9.89 8.64
N LEU A 34 3.35 -10.32 7.97
CA LEU A 34 2.21 -10.97 8.59
C LEU A 34 2.15 -12.43 8.14
N ARG A 35 1.78 -13.32 9.06
CA ARG A 35 1.61 -14.74 8.75
C ARG A 35 0.26 -15.00 8.11
N VAL A 36 0.26 -15.78 7.04
CA VAL A 36 -0.93 -16.31 6.37
C VAL A 36 -0.85 -17.84 6.37
N ALA A 37 -1.92 -18.53 5.97
CA ALA A 37 -1.96 -19.99 5.97
C ALA A 37 -0.77 -20.62 5.20
N GLU A 38 -0.34 -19.98 4.12
CA GLU A 38 0.62 -20.51 3.15
C GLU A 38 1.95 -19.74 3.18
N GLY A 39 2.36 -19.20 4.35
CA GLY A 39 3.63 -18.48 4.49
C GLY A 39 3.49 -17.10 5.12
N GLN A 40 4.08 -16.10 4.48
CA GLN A 40 4.08 -14.72 4.95
C GLN A 40 3.74 -13.75 3.81
N ILE A 41 3.16 -12.62 4.17
CA ILE A 41 2.99 -11.46 3.29
C ILE A 41 3.76 -10.27 3.85
N THR A 42 4.10 -9.33 3.00
CA THR A 42 4.60 -8.02 3.43
C THR A 42 3.47 -6.99 3.28
N LEU A 43 3.02 -6.41 4.39
CA LEU A 43 2.08 -5.29 4.40
C LEU A 43 2.85 -3.96 4.45
N ILE A 44 2.58 -3.06 3.50
CA ILE A 44 3.12 -1.70 3.43
C ILE A 44 2.01 -0.71 3.75
N ASP A 45 2.12 -0.02 4.88
CA ASP A 45 1.12 0.93 5.36
C ASP A 45 1.48 2.36 4.94
N GLU A 46 0.83 2.86 3.90
CA GLU A 46 0.90 4.24 3.37
C GLU A 46 -0.44 4.98 3.56
N SER A 47 -1.26 4.55 4.53
CA SER A 47 -2.66 4.94 4.67
C SER A 47 -2.90 6.31 5.31
N TYR A 48 -1.84 7.05 5.68
CA TYR A 48 -1.98 8.34 6.37
C TYR A 48 -2.52 9.43 5.46
N ASN A 49 -1.99 9.56 4.23
CA ASN A 49 -2.42 10.57 3.26
C ASN A 49 -2.05 10.17 1.83
N ALA A 50 -2.71 10.79 0.85
CA ALA A 50 -2.43 10.60 -0.56
C ALA A 50 -2.58 11.90 -1.35
N ASN A 51 -1.64 12.11 -2.26
CA ASN A 51 -1.70 13.08 -3.36
C ASN A 51 -1.05 12.42 -4.60
N PRO A 52 -1.19 13.01 -5.80
CA PRO A 52 -0.70 12.37 -7.04
C PRO A 52 0.78 11.96 -6.97
N ALA A 53 1.67 12.84 -6.52
CA ALA A 53 3.09 12.56 -6.44
C ALA A 53 3.42 11.44 -5.43
N SER A 54 2.79 11.46 -4.25
CA SER A 54 2.99 10.42 -3.24
C SER A 54 2.38 9.08 -3.65
N MET A 55 1.32 9.08 -4.45
CA MET A 55 0.71 7.86 -4.98
C MET A 55 1.65 7.21 -6.00
N GLN A 56 2.21 8.00 -6.93
CA GLN A 56 3.21 7.53 -7.89
C GLN A 56 4.45 6.96 -7.19
N ALA A 57 5.01 7.68 -6.23
CA ALA A 57 6.17 7.23 -5.47
C ALA A 57 5.91 5.91 -4.71
N ALA A 58 4.71 5.72 -4.18
CA ALA A 58 4.33 4.48 -3.50
C ALA A 58 4.15 3.32 -4.49
N LEU A 59 3.61 3.56 -5.68
CA LEU A 59 3.54 2.56 -6.75
C LEU A 59 4.94 2.17 -7.24
N ASP A 60 5.86 3.14 -7.41
CA ASP A 60 7.26 2.88 -7.77
C ASP A 60 7.97 2.04 -6.68
N LEU A 61 7.71 2.34 -5.41
CA LEU A 61 8.20 1.56 -4.29
C LEU A 61 7.67 0.12 -4.32
N LEU A 62 6.38 -0.07 -4.59
CA LEU A 62 5.76 -1.38 -4.72
C LEU A 62 6.36 -2.15 -5.91
N GLY A 63 6.53 -1.48 -7.06
CA GLY A 63 7.14 -2.08 -8.26
C GLY A 63 8.58 -2.53 -8.06
N SER A 64 9.37 -1.78 -7.27
CA SER A 64 10.76 -2.11 -6.94
C SER A 64 10.91 -3.23 -5.91
N ALA A 65 9.84 -3.60 -5.22
CA ALA A 65 9.87 -4.63 -4.21
C ALA A 65 10.08 -6.01 -4.83
N ARG A 66 10.97 -6.80 -4.22
CA ARG A 66 11.23 -8.19 -4.64
C ARG A 66 10.09 -9.06 -4.13
N VAL A 67 9.33 -9.64 -5.05
CA VAL A 67 8.35 -10.69 -4.75
C VAL A 67 8.99 -12.06 -4.93
N SER A 68 8.49 -13.06 -4.21
CA SER A 68 8.83 -14.46 -4.46
C SER A 68 8.25 -14.95 -5.79
N ASP A 69 8.67 -16.12 -6.26
CA ASP A 69 8.20 -16.67 -7.55
C ASP A 69 6.67 -16.88 -7.59
N VAL A 70 6.04 -17.00 -6.43
CA VAL A 70 4.57 -17.17 -6.30
C VAL A 70 3.87 -15.93 -5.76
N GLY A 71 4.63 -14.89 -5.39
CA GLY A 71 4.09 -13.66 -4.80
C GLY A 71 3.61 -12.67 -5.85
N ARG A 72 2.68 -11.81 -5.44
CA ARG A 72 2.10 -10.76 -6.26
C ARG A 72 2.28 -9.38 -5.60
N ARG A 73 2.23 -8.34 -6.42
CA ARG A 73 2.13 -6.94 -5.97
C ARG A 73 0.66 -6.54 -5.96
N ILE A 74 0.14 -6.31 -4.77
CA ILE A 74 -1.26 -5.92 -4.55
C ILE A 74 -1.31 -4.47 -4.09
N ALA A 75 -2.02 -3.62 -4.82
CA ALA A 75 -2.28 -2.23 -4.45
C ALA A 75 -3.73 -2.08 -3.96
N VAL A 76 -3.91 -1.56 -2.75
CA VAL A 76 -5.22 -1.23 -2.17
C VAL A 76 -5.29 0.28 -2.00
N LEU A 77 -6.01 0.95 -2.91
CA LEU A 77 -5.96 2.39 -3.10
C LEU A 77 -7.26 3.07 -2.72
N GLY A 78 -7.17 4.12 -1.91
CA GLY A 78 -8.28 5.00 -1.56
C GLY A 78 -8.18 6.36 -2.23
N ASP A 79 -9.29 7.08 -2.30
CA ASP A 79 -9.37 8.40 -2.95
C ASP A 79 -8.24 9.34 -2.51
N MET A 80 -7.73 10.11 -3.49
CA MET A 80 -6.98 11.33 -3.26
C MET A 80 -7.98 12.47 -3.16
N LEU A 81 -8.07 13.09 -1.98
CA LEU A 81 -9.01 14.18 -1.73
C LEU A 81 -8.38 15.55 -2.06
N GLU A 82 -9.22 16.59 -2.12
CA GLU A 82 -8.81 18.00 -2.31
C GLU A 82 -8.15 18.30 -3.67
N LEU A 83 -8.43 17.52 -4.71
CA LEU A 83 -7.87 17.67 -6.06
C LEU A 83 -8.72 18.58 -6.97
N GLY A 84 -9.89 19.03 -6.51
CA GLY A 84 -10.79 19.88 -7.30
C GLY A 84 -11.17 19.27 -8.65
N ALA A 85 -11.26 20.09 -9.68
CA ALA A 85 -11.72 19.69 -11.02
C ALA A 85 -10.80 18.66 -11.72
N GLN A 86 -9.56 18.51 -11.29
CA GLN A 86 -8.61 17.56 -11.88
C GLN A 86 -8.74 16.16 -11.29
N SER A 87 -9.60 15.95 -10.30
CA SER A 87 -9.70 14.70 -9.56
C SER A 87 -9.85 13.47 -10.47
N ILE A 88 -10.78 13.51 -11.43
CA ILE A 88 -11.03 12.38 -12.35
C ILE A 88 -9.77 12.03 -13.16
N ALA A 89 -9.15 13.04 -13.79
CA ALA A 89 -7.96 12.83 -14.62
C ALA A 89 -6.76 12.31 -13.81
N LEU A 90 -6.57 12.83 -12.61
CA LEU A 90 -5.47 12.41 -11.73
C LEU A 90 -5.66 11.00 -11.18
N HIS A 91 -6.89 10.55 -10.93
CA HIS A 91 -7.15 9.18 -10.51
C HIS A 91 -7.01 8.22 -11.69
N SER A 92 -7.66 8.48 -12.82
CA SER A 92 -7.54 7.59 -14.00
C SER A 92 -6.10 7.50 -14.53
N GLY A 93 -5.34 8.59 -14.47
CA GLY A 93 -3.92 8.63 -14.89
C GLY A 93 -2.98 7.73 -14.04
N LEU A 94 -3.42 7.22 -12.90
CA LEU A 94 -2.64 6.25 -12.14
C LEU A 94 -2.55 4.88 -12.85
N ALA A 95 -3.44 4.58 -13.80
CA ALA A 95 -3.45 3.29 -14.50
C ALA A 95 -2.11 3.01 -15.19
N ASP A 96 -1.52 4.00 -15.87
CA ASP A 96 -0.22 3.86 -16.52
C ASP A 96 0.91 3.60 -15.53
N HIS A 97 0.85 4.19 -14.32
CA HIS A 97 1.84 3.94 -13.27
C HIS A 97 1.70 2.53 -12.69
N ILE A 98 0.49 2.04 -12.53
CA ILE A 98 0.17 0.70 -12.05
C ILE A 98 0.72 -0.35 -13.01
N GLU A 99 0.48 -0.19 -14.32
CA GLU A 99 0.97 -1.13 -15.33
C GLU A 99 2.50 -1.12 -15.44
N ARG A 100 3.13 0.06 -15.48
CA ARG A 100 4.60 0.21 -15.54
C ARG A 100 5.31 -0.42 -14.33
N ASN A 101 4.67 -0.43 -13.18
CA ASN A 101 5.19 -1.00 -11.95
C ASN A 101 4.82 -2.47 -11.75
N SER A 102 4.25 -3.12 -12.79
CA SER A 102 3.88 -4.54 -12.75
C SER A 102 3.07 -4.90 -11.50
N VAL A 103 2.06 -4.07 -11.17
CA VAL A 103 1.10 -4.38 -10.12
C VAL A 103 0.15 -5.45 -10.65
N ASP A 104 0.00 -6.53 -9.90
CA ASP A 104 -0.74 -7.71 -10.32
C ASP A 104 -2.24 -7.59 -10.01
N VAL A 105 -2.59 -6.96 -8.88
CA VAL A 105 -3.99 -6.81 -8.45
C VAL A 105 -4.22 -5.44 -7.83
N VAL A 106 -5.33 -4.79 -8.18
CA VAL A 106 -5.73 -3.49 -7.64
C VAL A 106 -7.11 -3.58 -6.99
N PHE A 107 -7.19 -3.20 -5.73
CA PHE A 107 -8.43 -2.90 -5.01
C PHE A 107 -8.58 -1.39 -4.89
N ALA A 108 -9.77 -0.89 -5.12
CA ALA A 108 -10.03 0.56 -5.18
C ALA A 108 -11.22 0.95 -4.30
N ALA A 109 -11.04 1.93 -3.41
CA ALA A 109 -12.07 2.45 -2.52
C ALA A 109 -12.32 3.93 -2.75
N GLY A 110 -13.58 4.29 -2.97
CA GLY A 110 -14.01 5.67 -3.14
C GLY A 110 -14.55 5.98 -4.53
N ASN A 111 -15.30 7.07 -4.61
CA ASN A 111 -15.99 7.45 -5.84
C ASN A 111 -15.02 7.93 -6.93
N HIS A 112 -13.93 8.58 -6.56
CA HIS A 112 -12.92 9.02 -7.52
C HIS A 112 -12.04 7.84 -7.99
N MET A 113 -11.74 6.90 -7.11
CA MET A 113 -11.03 5.66 -7.46
C MET A 113 -11.82 4.77 -8.42
N ARG A 114 -13.12 4.96 -8.57
CA ARG A 114 -13.91 4.30 -9.61
C ARG A 114 -13.35 4.59 -11.00
N HIS A 115 -12.94 5.84 -11.27
CA HIS A 115 -12.37 6.23 -12.56
C HIS A 115 -11.03 5.54 -12.84
N LEU A 116 -10.20 5.36 -11.82
CA LEU A 116 -9.01 4.51 -11.93
C LEU A 116 -9.40 3.06 -12.25
N PHE A 117 -10.29 2.48 -11.45
CA PHE A 117 -10.69 1.08 -11.59
C PHE A 117 -11.24 0.75 -12.98
N ASP A 118 -12.04 1.66 -13.53
CA ASP A 118 -12.59 1.52 -14.89
C ASP A 118 -11.53 1.70 -15.99
N ALA A 119 -10.45 2.43 -15.73
CA ALA A 119 -9.33 2.62 -16.66
C ALA A 119 -8.32 1.44 -16.65
N LEU A 120 -8.32 0.59 -15.61
CA LEU A 120 -7.41 -0.55 -15.52
C LEU A 120 -7.81 -1.67 -16.48
N PRO A 121 -6.84 -2.46 -16.99
CA PRO A 121 -7.12 -3.74 -17.66
C PRO A 121 -7.85 -4.70 -16.71
N GLU A 122 -8.82 -5.46 -17.25
CA GLU A 122 -9.62 -6.40 -16.42
C GLU A 122 -8.77 -7.42 -15.64
N ARG A 123 -7.66 -7.87 -16.21
CA ARG A 123 -6.76 -8.86 -15.62
C ARG A 123 -6.17 -8.47 -14.27
N ILE A 124 -6.08 -7.15 -13.98
CA ILE A 124 -5.50 -6.63 -12.74
C ILE A 124 -6.55 -6.03 -11.79
N ARG A 125 -7.83 -6.05 -12.20
CA ARG A 125 -8.93 -5.59 -11.35
C ARG A 125 -9.24 -6.63 -10.28
N GLY A 126 -9.01 -6.29 -9.01
CA GLY A 126 -9.52 -7.03 -7.86
C GLY A 126 -10.99 -6.68 -7.59
N ALA A 127 -11.22 -5.65 -6.78
CA ALA A 127 -12.56 -5.15 -6.50
C ALA A 127 -12.58 -3.63 -6.35
N TRP A 128 -13.73 -3.02 -6.64
CA TRP A 128 -14.03 -1.65 -6.29
C TRP A 128 -15.20 -1.59 -5.31
N ALA A 129 -15.11 -0.65 -4.35
CA ALA A 129 -16.20 -0.34 -3.44
C ALA A 129 -16.27 1.17 -3.15
N PRO A 130 -17.45 1.71 -2.84
CA PRO A 130 -17.59 3.12 -2.49
C PRO A 130 -16.88 3.49 -1.18
N ARG A 131 -16.63 2.52 -0.30
CA ARG A 131 -15.97 2.72 1.01
C ARG A 131 -14.91 1.66 1.28
N ALA A 132 -13.82 2.05 1.93
CA ALA A 132 -12.72 1.15 2.29
C ALA A 132 -13.18 -0.04 3.16
N SER A 133 -14.17 0.15 4.02
CA SER A 133 -14.71 -0.92 4.87
C SER A 133 -15.33 -2.08 4.08
N GLU A 134 -15.80 -1.83 2.87
CA GLU A 134 -16.40 -2.85 2.00
C GLU A 134 -15.34 -3.69 1.25
N LEU A 135 -14.07 -3.26 1.29
CA LEU A 135 -12.96 -4.00 0.70
C LEU A 135 -12.32 -5.01 1.67
N HIS A 136 -12.70 -5.04 2.96
CA HIS A 136 -12.07 -5.92 3.94
C HIS A 136 -12.11 -7.39 3.48
N ALA A 137 -13.29 -7.94 3.24
CA ALA A 137 -13.45 -9.33 2.82
C ALA A 137 -12.77 -9.62 1.47
N PRO A 138 -13.03 -8.83 0.39
CA PRO A 138 -12.37 -9.06 -0.90
C PRO A 138 -10.85 -9.05 -0.85
N VAL A 139 -10.24 -8.15 -0.05
CA VAL A 139 -8.79 -8.07 0.09
C VAL A 139 -8.25 -9.26 0.87
N ILE A 140 -8.88 -9.63 1.98
CA ILE A 140 -8.48 -10.77 2.81
C ILE A 140 -8.54 -12.09 2.02
N GLU A 141 -9.60 -12.29 1.25
CA GLU A 141 -9.81 -13.49 0.45
C GLU A 141 -8.80 -13.61 -0.70
N ALA A 142 -8.34 -12.49 -1.23
CA ALA A 142 -7.40 -12.47 -2.35
C ALA A 142 -5.93 -12.64 -1.94
N ILE A 143 -5.58 -12.42 -0.68
CA ILE A 143 -4.19 -12.44 -0.21
C ILE A 143 -3.69 -13.86 -0.02
N HIS A 144 -2.50 -14.16 -0.57
CA HIS A 144 -1.80 -15.44 -0.44
C HIS A 144 -0.37 -15.26 0.06
N GLY A 145 0.26 -16.35 0.49
CA GLY A 145 1.67 -16.35 0.89
C GLY A 145 2.59 -15.85 -0.21
N GLY A 146 3.56 -14.99 0.15
CA GLY A 146 4.48 -14.33 -0.78
C GLY A 146 4.02 -12.97 -1.30
N ASP A 147 2.75 -12.58 -1.13
CA ASP A 147 2.23 -11.31 -1.62
C ASP A 147 2.84 -10.10 -0.88
N ILE A 148 2.99 -9.00 -1.61
CA ILE A 148 3.28 -7.68 -1.07
C ILE A 148 2.02 -6.82 -1.24
N VAL A 149 1.45 -6.39 -0.13
CA VAL A 149 0.20 -5.63 -0.08
C VAL A 149 0.49 -4.20 0.35
N MET A 150 0.27 -3.22 -0.51
CA MET A 150 0.37 -1.81 -0.17
C MET A 150 -1.02 -1.19 -0.03
N VAL A 151 -1.24 -0.49 1.09
CA VAL A 151 -2.49 0.24 1.35
C VAL A 151 -2.22 1.73 1.40
N LYS A 152 -2.86 2.51 0.50
CA LYS A 152 -2.67 3.96 0.42
C LYS A 152 -3.95 4.71 0.09
N GLY A 153 -4.11 5.89 0.70
CA GLY A 153 -5.21 6.81 0.42
C GLY A 153 -5.15 8.07 1.29
N SER A 154 -5.94 9.07 0.95
CA SER A 154 -6.11 10.25 1.81
C SER A 154 -6.71 9.86 3.16
N ASN A 155 -6.44 10.63 4.20
CA ASN A 155 -6.95 10.34 5.55
C ASN A 155 -8.49 10.18 5.56
N GLY A 156 -9.20 11.04 4.84
CA GLY A 156 -10.66 10.95 4.70
C GLY A 156 -11.16 9.73 3.95
N SER A 157 -10.33 9.02 3.18
CA SER A 157 -10.70 7.77 2.50
C SER A 157 -10.71 6.54 3.44
N ARG A 158 -10.31 6.75 4.71
CA ARG A 158 -10.41 5.74 5.78
C ARG A 158 -9.66 4.44 5.50
N MET A 159 -8.49 4.50 4.85
CA MET A 159 -7.67 3.32 4.57
C MET A 159 -6.97 2.78 5.83
N GLY A 160 -6.71 3.61 6.84
CA GLY A 160 -6.09 3.19 8.11
C GLY A 160 -6.86 2.07 8.84
N PRO A 161 -8.19 2.17 9.04
CA PRO A 161 -9.01 1.08 9.56
C PRO A 161 -8.91 -0.23 8.77
N LEU A 162 -8.77 -0.18 7.43
CA LEU A 162 -8.54 -1.37 6.62
C LEU A 162 -7.21 -2.02 6.96
N VAL A 163 -6.14 -1.22 7.10
CA VAL A 163 -4.82 -1.71 7.54
C VAL A 163 -4.91 -2.39 8.91
N ALA A 164 -5.61 -1.78 9.87
CA ALA A 164 -5.82 -2.37 11.19
C ALA A 164 -6.54 -3.72 11.11
N ALA A 165 -7.61 -3.79 10.32
CA ALA A 165 -8.37 -5.03 10.12
C ALA A 165 -7.53 -6.15 9.47
N LEU A 166 -6.68 -5.83 8.49
CA LEU A 166 -5.75 -6.81 7.90
C LEU A 166 -4.75 -7.32 8.94
N ARG A 167 -4.17 -6.42 9.76
CA ARG A 167 -3.27 -6.80 10.86
C ARG A 167 -3.94 -7.74 11.85
N ASP A 168 -5.14 -7.39 12.29
CA ASP A 168 -5.88 -8.17 13.30
C ASP A 168 -6.26 -9.54 12.74
N HIS A 169 -6.73 -9.60 11.50
CA HIS A 169 -7.10 -10.87 10.85
C HIS A 169 -5.91 -11.83 10.76
N PHE A 170 -4.75 -11.36 10.29
CA PHE A 170 -3.59 -12.22 10.06
C PHE A 170 -2.75 -12.47 11.34
N ARG A 171 -2.85 -11.61 12.36
CA ARG A 171 -2.24 -11.88 13.68
C ARG A 171 -3.05 -12.87 14.52
N ALA A 172 -4.38 -12.89 14.38
CA ALA A 172 -5.26 -13.77 15.14
C ALA A 172 -5.23 -15.23 14.67
N ARG A 173 -4.61 -15.54 13.53
CA ARG A 173 -4.47 -16.94 13.03
C ARG A 173 -3.20 -17.58 13.61
N PRO A 174 -3.28 -18.42 14.65
CA PRO A 174 -2.14 -19.24 15.05
C PRO A 174 -1.76 -20.14 13.87
N ALA A 175 -0.46 -20.39 13.69
CA ALA A 175 0.00 -21.42 12.78
C ALA A 175 -0.82 -22.70 13.07
N SER A 176 -1.50 -23.21 12.03
CA SER A 176 -2.13 -24.53 12.13
C SER A 176 -1.07 -25.48 12.66
N ALA A 177 -1.31 -26.09 13.82
CA ALA A 177 -0.45 -27.14 14.32
C ALA A 177 -0.42 -28.22 13.24
N GLU A 178 0.73 -28.41 12.63
CA GLU A 178 0.99 -29.58 11.82
C GLU A 178 0.86 -30.76 12.76
N GLY A 179 -0.19 -31.59 12.55
CA GLY A 179 -0.35 -32.90 13.13
C GLY A 179 0.36 -33.93 12.27
#